data_c9d16089e12d70fe9edb2ae1b99d7fdc
#
_entry.id   c9d16089e12d70fe9edb2ae1b99d7fdc
#
_cell.length_a   1.000
_cell.length_b   1.000
_cell.length_c   1.000
_cell.angle_alpha   90.00
_cell.angle_beta   90.00
_cell.angle_gamma   90.00
#
_symmetry.space_group_name_H-M   'P 1'
#
loop_
_entity.id
_entity.type
_entity.pdbx_description
1 polymer ?
#
loop_
_entity_poly.entity_id
_entity_poly.type
_entity_poly.pdbx_seq_one_letter_code
_entity_poly.pdbx_strand_id
1 'polypeptide(L)'
;MILCANPSAQFKSYQTEIEEAVLAVMRGNRYVLGEEVALLEREFADYIGTTSAIGVANGTDAIELALRALGVGFGDEVITVSHTAVATIAAIEATGADAILVDVESEYYTLNPGQLEEVFSVKTRAIIAVHLYGQSANLDAI
;
A
#
# COMPACT_ATOMS: atom_id res chain seq x y z
N MET A 1 7.53 -18.42 24.47
CA MET A 1 7.89 -17.08 23.95
C MET A 1 6.83 -16.67 22.96
N ILE A 2 6.26 -15.49 23.13
CA ILE A 2 5.31 -14.91 22.19
C ILE A 2 6.12 -14.17 21.11
N LEU A 3 5.92 -14.53 19.84
CA LEU A 3 6.59 -13.91 18.70
C LEU A 3 5.74 -12.74 18.19
N CYS A 4 6.37 -11.64 17.82
CA CYS A 4 5.69 -10.50 17.19
C CYS A 4 5.06 -10.85 15.82
N ALA A 5 5.69 -11.79 15.10
CA ALA A 5 5.16 -12.37 13.87
C ALA A 5 5.51 -13.87 13.82
N ASN A 6 4.59 -14.68 13.34
CA ASN A 6 4.81 -16.11 13.18
C ASN A 6 4.17 -16.66 11.89
N PRO A 7 4.73 -16.30 10.71
CA PRO A 7 4.23 -16.80 9.42
C PRO A 7 4.22 -18.32 9.32
N SER A 8 5.16 -19.00 10.01
CA SER A 8 5.22 -20.47 10.05
C SER A 8 4.00 -21.09 10.70
N ALA A 9 3.42 -20.46 11.72
CA ALA A 9 2.20 -20.96 12.34
C ALA A 9 1.01 -20.84 11.39
N GLN A 10 0.89 -19.72 10.69
CA GLN A 10 -0.13 -19.50 9.67
C GLN A 10 0.01 -20.55 8.54
N PHE A 11 1.21 -20.71 7.99
CA PHE A 11 1.47 -21.74 6.97
C PHE A 11 1.02 -23.12 7.44
N LYS A 12 1.39 -23.55 8.66
CA LYS A 12 1.02 -24.86 9.20
C LYS A 12 -0.49 -25.07 9.33
N SER A 13 -1.25 -23.98 9.58
CA SER A 13 -2.71 -24.06 9.71
C SER A 13 -3.41 -24.32 8.36
N TYR A 14 -2.78 -23.95 7.25
CA TYR A 14 -3.29 -24.08 5.88
C TYR A 14 -2.34 -24.87 4.98
N GLN A 15 -1.44 -25.69 5.57
CA GLN A 15 -0.32 -26.28 4.84
C GLN A 15 -0.76 -27.05 3.60
N THR A 16 -1.74 -27.93 3.72
CA THR A 16 -2.19 -28.76 2.60
C THR A 16 -2.72 -27.91 1.45
N GLU A 17 -3.58 -26.94 1.75
CA GLU A 17 -4.17 -26.05 0.75
C GLU A 17 -3.10 -25.20 0.04
N ILE A 18 -2.14 -24.67 0.81
CA ILE A 18 -1.05 -23.87 0.24
C ILE A 18 -0.13 -24.72 -0.63
N GLU A 19 0.26 -25.91 -0.17
CA GLU A 19 1.13 -26.81 -0.93
C GLU A 19 0.47 -27.28 -2.22
N GLU A 20 -0.81 -27.65 -2.21
CA GLU A 20 -1.57 -28.04 -3.39
C GLU A 20 -1.65 -26.89 -4.41
N ALA A 21 -1.97 -25.68 -3.97
CA ALA A 21 -2.05 -24.49 -4.85
C ALA A 21 -0.69 -24.17 -5.47
N VAL A 22 0.39 -24.15 -4.68
CA VAL A 22 1.75 -23.88 -5.17
C VAL A 22 2.18 -24.96 -6.17
N LEU A 23 1.94 -26.25 -5.87
CA LEU A 23 2.30 -27.34 -6.77
C LEU A 23 1.48 -27.31 -8.06
N ALA A 24 0.23 -26.88 -8.03
CA ALA A 24 -0.59 -26.71 -9.23
C ALA A 24 0.02 -25.67 -10.16
N VAL A 25 0.42 -24.52 -9.64
CA VAL A 25 1.13 -23.48 -10.43
C VAL A 25 2.46 -24.01 -10.96
N MET A 26 3.26 -24.67 -10.13
CA MET A 26 4.58 -25.21 -10.53
C MET A 26 4.50 -26.27 -11.63
N ARG A 27 3.42 -27.04 -11.67
CA ARG A 27 3.16 -28.05 -12.71
C ARG A 27 2.53 -27.45 -13.97
N GLY A 28 2.03 -26.21 -13.87
CA GLY A 28 1.49 -25.47 -15.01
C GLY A 28 2.59 -24.90 -15.92
N ASN A 29 2.16 -24.27 -17.01
CA ASN A 29 3.07 -23.71 -18.02
C ASN A 29 3.13 -22.18 -17.97
N ARG A 30 2.41 -21.52 -17.04
CA ARG A 30 2.28 -20.07 -17.00
C ARG A 30 2.53 -19.55 -15.58
N TYR A 31 3.74 -19.01 -15.36
CA TYR A 31 4.21 -18.55 -14.04
C TYR A 31 4.06 -17.02 -13.84
N VAL A 32 3.98 -16.27 -14.94
CA VAL A 32 3.85 -14.81 -14.91
C VAL A 32 2.53 -14.41 -15.56
N LEU A 33 1.77 -13.54 -14.92
CA LEU A 33 0.43 -13.12 -15.35
C LEU A 33 -0.46 -14.35 -15.68
N GLY A 34 -0.41 -15.34 -14.80
CA GLY A 34 -1.17 -16.58 -14.93
C GLY A 34 -2.62 -16.43 -14.45
N GLU A 35 -3.31 -17.56 -14.47
CA GLU A 35 -4.73 -17.64 -14.12
C GLU A 35 -4.97 -17.30 -12.65
N GLU A 36 -4.04 -17.68 -11.76
CA GLU A 36 -4.09 -17.39 -10.32
C GLU A 36 -4.01 -15.89 -10.04
N VAL A 37 -3.19 -15.14 -10.78
CA VAL A 37 -3.13 -13.67 -10.65
C VAL A 37 -4.46 -13.06 -11.10
N ALA A 38 -4.99 -13.50 -12.23
CA ALA A 38 -6.28 -12.99 -12.72
C ALA A 38 -7.45 -13.34 -11.78
N LEU A 39 -7.39 -14.50 -11.11
CA LEU A 39 -8.37 -14.89 -10.10
C LEU A 39 -8.25 -14.00 -8.86
N LEU A 40 -7.05 -13.81 -8.34
CA LEU A 40 -6.78 -12.93 -7.20
C LEU A 40 -7.30 -11.50 -7.48
N GLU A 41 -7.01 -10.95 -8.65
CA GLU A 41 -7.46 -9.61 -9.03
C GLU A 41 -8.99 -9.49 -9.01
N ARG A 42 -9.71 -10.48 -9.52
CA ARG A 42 -11.17 -10.51 -9.48
C ARG A 42 -11.71 -10.64 -8.05
N GLU A 43 -11.23 -11.63 -7.30
CA GLU A 43 -11.69 -11.89 -5.93
C GLU A 43 -11.39 -10.70 -5.01
N PHE A 44 -10.24 -10.07 -5.17
CA PHE A 44 -9.87 -8.90 -4.38
C PHE A 44 -10.70 -7.67 -4.75
N ALA A 45 -10.98 -7.46 -6.04
CA ALA A 45 -11.87 -6.40 -6.49
C ALA A 45 -13.29 -6.58 -5.91
N ASP A 46 -13.83 -7.80 -5.97
CA ASP A 46 -15.13 -8.14 -5.41
C ASP A 46 -15.16 -7.94 -3.88
N TYR A 47 -14.11 -8.38 -3.17
CA TYR A 47 -14.00 -8.24 -1.72
C TYR A 47 -13.98 -6.77 -1.26
N ILE A 48 -13.24 -5.91 -1.98
CA ILE A 48 -13.15 -4.47 -1.68
C ILE A 48 -14.37 -3.70 -2.19
N GLY A 49 -15.10 -4.23 -3.19
CA GLY A 49 -16.24 -3.56 -3.83
C GLY A 49 -15.80 -2.57 -4.91
N THR A 50 -14.66 -2.80 -5.56
CA THR A 50 -14.18 -1.99 -6.69
C THR A 50 -14.45 -2.68 -8.02
N THR A 51 -14.32 -1.94 -9.12
CA THR A 51 -14.51 -2.49 -10.47
C THR A 51 -13.36 -3.37 -10.93
N SER A 52 -12.16 -3.17 -10.37
CA SER A 52 -10.96 -3.92 -10.72
C SER A 52 -9.89 -3.80 -9.64
N ALA A 53 -9.02 -4.79 -9.58
CA ALA A 53 -7.76 -4.76 -8.85
C ALA A 53 -6.63 -5.15 -9.80
N ILE A 54 -5.42 -4.69 -9.52
CA ILE A 54 -4.23 -4.93 -10.34
C ILE A 54 -3.14 -5.48 -9.44
N GLY A 55 -2.66 -6.69 -9.74
CA GLY A 55 -1.54 -7.32 -9.06
C GLY A 55 -0.23 -6.63 -9.42
N VAL A 56 0.54 -6.25 -8.38
CA VAL A 56 1.85 -5.61 -8.51
C VAL A 56 2.87 -6.37 -7.67
N ALA A 57 4.15 -6.07 -7.82
CA ALA A 57 5.21 -6.85 -7.16
C ALA A 57 5.23 -6.64 -5.63
N ASN A 58 4.94 -5.44 -5.15
CA ASN A 58 4.99 -5.07 -3.73
C ASN A 58 4.22 -3.77 -3.46
N GLY A 59 4.13 -3.38 -2.19
CA GLY A 59 3.41 -2.16 -1.78
C GLY A 59 4.07 -0.86 -2.24
N THR A 60 5.40 -0.82 -2.42
CA THR A 60 6.10 0.37 -2.96
C THR A 60 5.65 0.63 -4.38
N ASP A 61 5.64 -0.41 -5.23
CA ASP A 61 5.16 -0.33 -6.61
C ASP A 61 3.69 0.05 -6.67
N ALA A 62 2.87 -0.45 -5.73
CA ALA A 62 1.46 -0.08 -5.66
C ALA A 62 1.27 1.43 -5.44
N ILE A 63 2.02 2.03 -4.51
CA ILE A 63 1.96 3.47 -4.23
C ILE A 63 2.49 4.26 -5.42
N GLU A 64 3.65 3.88 -5.96
CA GLU A 64 4.25 4.56 -7.13
C GLU A 64 3.29 4.55 -8.32
N LEU A 65 2.74 3.40 -8.67
CA LEU A 65 1.84 3.26 -9.81
C LEU A 65 0.53 4.02 -9.60
N ALA A 66 -0.01 4.05 -8.37
CA ALA A 66 -1.18 4.86 -8.04
C ALA A 66 -0.91 6.36 -8.24
N LEU A 67 0.23 6.86 -7.74
CA LEU A 67 0.64 8.25 -7.92
C LEU A 67 0.84 8.60 -9.41
N ARG A 68 1.51 7.74 -10.18
CA ARG A 68 1.68 7.92 -11.63
C ARG A 68 0.34 7.91 -12.37
N ALA A 69 -0.60 7.05 -11.97
CA ALA A 69 -1.93 7.01 -12.56
C ALA A 69 -2.73 8.29 -12.30
N LEU A 70 -2.46 8.98 -11.18
CA LEU A 70 -3.01 10.31 -10.87
C LEU A 70 -2.25 11.46 -11.59
N GLY A 71 -1.21 11.15 -12.35
CA GLY A 71 -0.40 12.13 -13.06
C GLY A 71 0.63 12.86 -12.18
N VAL A 72 0.90 12.32 -10.99
CA VAL A 72 1.91 12.88 -10.07
C VAL A 72 3.32 12.63 -10.62
N GLY A 73 4.16 13.66 -10.61
CA GLY A 73 5.51 13.60 -11.14
C GLY A 73 6.39 14.80 -10.75
N PHE A 74 7.41 15.04 -11.56
CA PHE A 74 8.40 16.08 -11.29
C PHE A 74 7.76 17.46 -11.10
N GLY A 75 8.11 18.11 -9.99
CA GLY A 75 7.62 19.44 -9.62
C GLY A 75 6.33 19.43 -8.80
N ASP A 76 5.70 18.26 -8.62
CA ASP A 76 4.56 18.07 -7.74
C ASP A 76 5.01 17.74 -6.31
N GLU A 77 4.12 17.93 -5.35
CA GLU A 77 4.30 17.62 -3.94
C GLU A 77 3.25 16.61 -3.49
N VAL A 78 3.71 15.61 -2.70
CA VAL A 78 2.85 14.62 -2.06
C VAL A 78 3.04 14.70 -0.56
N ILE A 79 1.95 14.99 0.17
CA ILE A 79 1.98 15.06 1.63
C ILE A 79 1.84 13.66 2.20
N THR A 80 2.65 13.34 3.20
CA THR A 80 2.51 12.10 3.99
C THR A 80 3.00 12.31 5.41
N VAL A 81 2.83 11.32 6.26
CA VAL A 81 3.28 11.34 7.65
C VAL A 81 4.76 10.92 7.75
N SER A 82 5.52 11.54 8.66
CA SER A 82 6.91 11.16 8.92
C SER A 82 7.08 9.77 9.52
N HIS A 83 6.08 9.29 10.27
CA HIS A 83 6.05 7.97 10.89
C HIS A 83 5.38 6.93 9.97
N THR A 84 6.15 6.42 9.02
CA THR A 84 5.70 5.45 8.01
C THR A 84 6.83 4.50 7.63
N ALA A 85 6.51 3.48 6.82
CA ALA A 85 7.53 2.66 6.18
C ALA A 85 8.30 3.52 5.17
N VAL A 86 9.62 3.33 5.08
CA VAL A 86 10.48 4.03 4.09
C VAL A 86 9.98 3.86 2.65
N ALA A 87 9.25 2.78 2.37
CA ALA A 87 8.61 2.50 1.11
C ALA A 87 7.68 3.63 0.62
N THR A 88 6.99 4.31 1.54
CA THR A 88 6.10 5.43 1.19
C THR A 88 6.88 6.57 0.54
N ILE A 89 7.98 6.97 1.17
CA ILE A 89 8.85 8.05 0.65
C ILE A 89 9.52 7.63 -0.65
N ALA A 90 10.06 6.40 -0.69
CA ALA A 90 10.72 5.87 -1.88
C ALA A 90 9.77 5.83 -3.09
N ALA A 91 8.49 5.49 -2.88
CA ALA A 91 7.49 5.49 -3.95
C ALA A 91 7.17 6.91 -4.46
N ILE A 92 7.11 7.90 -3.56
CA ILE A 92 6.91 9.31 -3.95
C ILE A 92 8.11 9.78 -4.78
N GLU A 93 9.33 9.60 -4.28
CA GLU A 93 10.57 10.01 -4.95
C GLU A 93 10.75 9.33 -6.31
N ALA A 94 10.33 8.05 -6.43
CA ALA A 94 10.37 7.32 -7.70
C ALA A 94 9.48 7.95 -8.78
N THR A 95 8.43 8.70 -8.42
CA THR A 95 7.64 9.46 -9.39
C THR A 95 8.34 10.74 -9.86
N GLY A 96 9.34 11.22 -9.12
CA GLY A 96 9.99 12.52 -9.30
C GLY A 96 9.32 13.66 -8.53
N ALA A 97 8.29 13.39 -7.73
CA ALA A 97 7.65 14.35 -6.86
C ALA A 97 8.41 14.51 -5.54
N ASP A 98 8.20 15.65 -4.87
CA ASP A 98 8.74 15.94 -3.56
C ASP A 98 7.82 15.41 -2.44
N ALA A 99 8.40 14.70 -1.47
CA ALA A 99 7.66 14.25 -0.28
C ALA A 99 7.61 15.37 0.77
N ILE A 100 6.41 15.81 1.13
CA ILE A 100 6.19 16.79 2.20
C ILE A 100 5.72 16.05 3.45
N LEU A 101 6.51 16.13 4.52
CA LEU A 101 6.27 15.38 5.73
C LEU A 101 5.55 16.21 6.79
N VAL A 102 4.48 15.66 7.34
CA VAL A 102 3.81 16.15 8.54
C VAL A 102 4.06 15.19 9.71
N ASP A 103 3.85 15.66 10.91
CA ASP A 103 4.00 14.83 12.11
C ASP A 103 2.73 14.00 12.36
N VAL A 104 2.81 13.09 13.32
CA VAL A 104 1.68 12.31 13.80
C VAL A 104 0.88 13.09 14.84
N GLU A 105 -0.41 12.80 14.95
CA GLU A 105 -1.16 13.18 16.14
C GLU A 105 -0.82 12.23 17.32
N SER A 106 -1.04 12.67 18.54
CA SER A 106 -0.49 12.03 19.75
C SER A 106 -1.27 10.82 20.26
N GLU A 107 -2.49 10.60 19.78
CA GLU A 107 -3.38 9.56 20.31
C GLU A 107 -3.20 8.23 19.57
N TYR A 108 -3.21 8.27 18.24
CA TYR A 108 -3.17 7.06 17.38
C TYR A 108 -1.91 6.99 16.53
N TYR A 109 -1.07 8.00 16.56
CA TYR A 109 0.18 8.08 15.77
C TYR A 109 -0.04 8.01 14.25
N THR A 110 -1.20 8.44 13.80
CA THR A 110 -1.50 8.61 12.37
C THR A 110 -1.27 10.05 11.95
N LEU A 111 -1.37 10.35 10.65
CA LEU A 111 -1.17 11.69 10.12
C LEU A 111 -2.00 12.73 10.88
N ASN A 112 -1.36 13.83 11.32
CA ASN A 112 -2.02 14.93 12.02
C ASN A 112 -2.71 15.88 11.02
N PRO A 113 -4.06 15.86 10.92
CA PRO A 113 -4.77 16.71 9.98
C PRO A 113 -4.61 18.22 10.27
N GLY A 114 -4.33 18.56 11.52
CA GLY A 114 -4.15 19.97 11.94
C GLY A 114 -2.91 20.65 11.33
N GLN A 115 -1.98 19.88 10.78
CA GLN A 115 -0.78 20.41 10.12
C GLN A 115 -0.96 20.55 8.60
N LEU A 116 -2.03 20.04 8.02
CA LEU A 116 -2.20 20.01 6.57
C LEU A 116 -2.28 21.42 5.98
N GLU A 117 -3.05 22.33 6.57
CA GLU A 117 -3.20 23.71 6.03
C GLU A 117 -1.86 24.46 5.93
N GLU A 118 -0.91 24.16 6.83
CA GLU A 118 0.39 24.83 6.86
C GLU A 118 1.33 24.37 5.72
N VAL A 119 1.14 23.12 5.24
CA VAL A 119 2.03 22.51 4.24
C VAL A 119 1.43 22.44 2.85
N PHE A 120 0.14 22.72 2.70
CA PHE A 120 -0.50 22.79 1.38
C PHE A 120 0.11 23.89 0.51
N SER A 121 0.42 23.54 -0.72
CA SER A 121 0.89 24.47 -1.73
C SER A 121 0.14 24.28 -3.07
N VAL A 122 0.40 25.14 -4.02
CA VAL A 122 -0.13 24.99 -5.39
C VAL A 122 0.42 23.78 -6.12
N LYS A 123 1.48 23.17 -5.59
CA LYS A 123 2.12 21.96 -6.13
C LYS A 123 1.56 20.68 -5.52
N THR A 124 0.83 20.77 -4.40
CA THR A 124 0.28 19.59 -3.73
C THR A 124 -0.71 18.89 -4.65
N ARG A 125 -0.48 17.59 -4.93
CA ARG A 125 -1.28 16.76 -5.82
C ARG A 125 -1.94 15.58 -5.12
N ALA A 126 -1.34 15.08 -4.04
CA ALA A 126 -1.87 13.94 -3.31
C ALA A 126 -1.52 14.00 -1.83
N ILE A 127 -2.30 13.30 -1.03
CA ILE A 127 -1.99 12.98 0.36
C ILE A 127 -1.98 11.46 0.48
N ILE A 128 -0.94 10.91 1.10
CA ILE A 128 -0.89 9.48 1.46
C ILE A 128 -1.17 9.36 2.95
N ALA A 129 -2.38 8.94 3.28
CA ALA A 129 -2.77 8.61 4.65
C ALA A 129 -2.30 7.21 5.01
N VAL A 130 -1.46 7.09 6.05
CA VAL A 130 -0.90 5.82 6.48
C VAL A 130 -1.70 5.25 7.65
N HIS A 131 -2.23 4.06 7.49
CA HIS A 131 -2.95 3.31 8.52
C HIS A 131 -1.96 2.45 9.33
N LEU A 132 -1.10 3.12 10.10
CA LEU A 132 0.01 2.47 10.78
C LEU A 132 -0.50 1.51 11.87
N TYR A 133 0.13 0.34 11.98
CA TYR A 133 -0.23 -0.72 12.94
C TYR A 133 -1.70 -1.20 12.85
N GLY A 134 -2.36 -0.97 11.71
CA GLY A 134 -3.78 -1.31 11.52
C GLY A 134 -4.75 -0.28 12.11
N GLN A 135 -4.24 0.84 12.65
CA GLN A 135 -5.05 1.98 13.07
C GLN A 135 -5.36 2.87 11.87
N SER A 136 -6.65 3.10 11.60
CA SER A 136 -7.05 3.99 10.51
C SER A 136 -6.68 5.45 10.82
N ALA A 137 -6.11 6.14 9.84
CA ALA A 137 -6.00 7.60 9.89
C ALA A 137 -7.40 8.23 9.83
N ASN A 138 -7.54 9.43 10.36
CA ASN A 138 -8.80 10.17 10.37
C ASN A 138 -9.07 10.77 8.99
N LEU A 139 -9.62 9.94 8.08
CA LEU A 139 -9.89 10.32 6.69
C LEU A 139 -10.94 11.43 6.56
N ASP A 140 -11.86 11.54 7.51
CA ASP A 140 -12.90 12.59 7.50
C ASP A 140 -12.31 13.98 7.79
N ALA A 141 -11.17 14.03 8.49
CA ALA A 141 -10.48 15.28 8.82
C ALA A 141 -9.37 15.63 7.81
N ILE A 142 -8.87 14.65 7.03
CA ILE A 142 -7.90 14.81 5.95
C ILE A 142 -8.59 15.28 4.69
#